data_da3dacf4468e0c9d3614475c26a4ea5a
#
_entry.id   da3dacf4468e0c9d3614475c26a4ea5a
#
_cell.length_a   1.000
_cell.length_b   1.000
_cell.length_c   1.000
_cell.angle_alpha   90.00
_cell.angle_beta   90.00
_cell.angle_gamma   90.00
#
_symmetry.space_group_name_H-M   'P 1'
#
loop_
_entity.id
_entity.type
_entity.pdbx_description
1 polymer ?
#
loop_
_entity_poly.entity_id
_entity_poly.type
_entity_poly.pdbx_seq_one_letter_code
_entity_poly.pdbx_strand_id
1 'polypeptide(L)'
;MRVLLTGGAGYIGSHTALCLLNAGHEVVALDNLYNASPEALRRVEALTGKKAPLVVGDCTDEAAVTAVFEQYRPDAVIHFAGLKAVGESVAKPLDYYQNNLDATMTLCRVMPRFGCSVLVFSSSATVYGTNQQMPLREDFPTGCTNPYGWTKWISERILTDVAAADSTRSFVLLRYFNPIGAHESGRIGEDPAGIPNNLMPYICQVASGKLDHLRVFGNDYPTRDGTGERDYIHVMDLAEGHLAALSYALNRSGVEIFNLGTGTPYSVLDIVHAFETANDLTIPYEITPRRPGDIAVCYADASRARDMLHWQAKRDLTQMCRDAWNWQKQNPRGYEG
;
A
#
# COMPACT_ATOMS: atom_id res chain seq x y z
N MET A 1 17.54 -5.34 13.79
CA MET A 1 17.51 -6.27 12.67
C MET A 1 17.56 -5.51 11.37
N ARG A 2 17.98 -6.15 10.29
CA ARG A 2 17.99 -5.56 8.94
C ARG A 2 16.79 -6.05 8.13
N VAL A 3 16.01 -5.13 7.59
CA VAL A 3 14.78 -5.42 6.84
C VAL A 3 14.98 -5.01 5.38
N LEU A 4 14.73 -5.93 4.46
CA LEU A 4 14.66 -5.64 3.03
C LEU A 4 13.24 -5.18 2.68
N LEU A 5 13.14 -4.01 2.06
CA LEU A 5 11.90 -3.48 1.48
C LEU A 5 11.98 -3.58 -0.04
N THR A 6 11.25 -4.50 -0.66
CA THR A 6 11.08 -4.48 -2.11
C THR A 6 9.99 -3.48 -2.47
N GLY A 7 10.20 -2.64 -3.48
CA GLY A 7 9.34 -1.48 -3.72
C GLY A 7 9.50 -0.39 -2.64
N GLY A 8 10.68 -0.35 -2.01
CA GLY A 8 10.96 0.49 -0.85
C GLY A 8 11.04 1.98 -1.13
N ALA A 9 11.28 2.40 -2.38
CA ALA A 9 11.27 3.80 -2.79
C ALA A 9 9.86 4.32 -3.14
N GLY A 10 8.86 3.43 -3.20
CA GLY A 10 7.46 3.78 -3.46
C GLY A 10 6.77 4.47 -2.29
N TYR A 11 5.51 4.86 -2.49
CA TYR A 11 4.69 5.59 -1.52
C TYR A 11 4.63 4.89 -0.15
N ILE A 12 4.09 3.67 -0.09
CA ILE A 12 3.97 2.93 1.18
C ILE A 12 5.35 2.50 1.70
N GLY A 13 6.24 2.07 0.79
CA GLY A 13 7.59 1.61 1.12
C GLY A 13 8.43 2.66 1.84
N SER A 14 8.44 3.90 1.35
CA SER A 14 9.22 5.00 1.96
C SER A 14 8.69 5.39 3.34
N HIS A 15 7.36 5.43 3.54
CA HIS A 15 6.76 5.68 4.86
C HIS A 15 7.05 4.53 5.85
N THR A 16 7.04 3.29 5.36
CA THR A 16 7.41 2.12 6.18
C THR A 16 8.91 2.13 6.52
N ALA A 17 9.78 2.54 5.57
CA ALA A 17 11.20 2.72 5.83
C ALA A 17 11.44 3.73 6.97
N LEU A 18 10.72 4.85 6.96
CA LEU A 18 10.78 5.86 8.02
C LEU A 18 10.38 5.25 9.38
N CYS A 19 9.27 4.53 9.46
CA CYS A 19 8.81 3.90 10.71
C CYS A 19 9.82 2.88 11.24
N LEU A 20 10.38 2.02 10.38
CA LEU A 20 11.37 1.01 10.73
C LEU A 20 12.66 1.64 11.25
N LEU A 21 13.17 2.66 10.56
CA LEU A 21 14.37 3.38 10.98
C LEU A 21 14.17 4.06 12.34
N ASN A 22 13.03 4.70 12.56
CA ASN A 22 12.70 5.30 13.86
C ASN A 22 12.59 4.27 14.98
N ALA A 23 12.10 3.07 14.68
CA ALA A 23 12.05 1.95 15.62
C ALA A 23 13.42 1.27 15.85
N GLY A 24 14.49 1.74 15.21
CA GLY A 24 15.85 1.22 15.43
C GLY A 24 16.24 0.04 14.55
N HIS A 25 15.45 -0.28 13.52
CA HIS A 25 15.82 -1.27 12.52
C HIS A 25 16.78 -0.66 11.48
N GLU A 26 17.55 -1.52 10.82
CA GLU A 26 18.26 -1.17 9.59
C GLU A 26 17.36 -1.49 8.40
N VAL A 27 17.38 -0.63 7.37
CA VAL A 27 16.56 -0.79 6.18
C VAL A 27 17.46 -0.83 4.94
N VAL A 28 17.14 -1.74 4.04
CA VAL A 28 17.66 -1.76 2.66
C VAL A 28 16.47 -1.80 1.72
N ALA A 29 16.46 -0.97 0.69
CA ALA A 29 15.42 -0.96 -0.34
C ALA A 29 15.92 -1.59 -1.63
N LEU A 30 15.10 -2.43 -2.26
CA LEU A 30 15.24 -2.88 -3.64
C LEU A 30 14.07 -2.33 -4.44
N ASP A 31 14.35 -1.54 -5.48
CA ASP A 31 13.32 -0.91 -6.29
C ASP A 31 13.82 -0.74 -7.73
N ASN A 32 12.99 -1.00 -8.73
CA ASN A 32 13.37 -0.78 -10.13
C ASN A 32 13.07 0.65 -10.62
N LEU A 33 12.51 1.48 -9.74
CA LEU A 33 12.14 2.88 -9.98
C LEU A 33 11.14 3.09 -11.13
N TYR A 34 10.37 2.06 -11.48
CA TYR A 34 9.33 2.15 -12.51
C TYR A 34 8.27 3.21 -12.20
N ASN A 35 7.86 3.30 -10.93
CA ASN A 35 6.87 4.27 -10.44
C ASN A 35 7.26 4.80 -9.04
N ALA A 36 8.55 5.06 -8.86
CA ALA A 36 9.11 5.53 -7.60
C ALA A 36 10.31 6.45 -7.87
N SER A 37 10.68 7.26 -6.87
CA SER A 37 11.82 8.15 -6.94
C SER A 37 12.84 7.83 -5.84
N PRO A 38 14.15 7.77 -6.14
CA PRO A 38 15.18 7.64 -5.11
C PRO A 38 15.18 8.81 -4.12
N GLU A 39 14.59 9.95 -4.51
CA GLU A 39 14.45 11.13 -3.64
C GLU A 39 13.60 10.81 -2.40
N ALA A 40 12.61 9.92 -2.51
CA ALA A 40 11.79 9.50 -1.37
C ALA A 40 12.66 8.97 -0.22
N LEU A 41 13.59 8.06 -0.52
CA LEU A 41 14.49 7.49 0.49
C LEU A 41 15.55 8.51 0.97
N ARG A 42 16.05 9.39 0.11
CA ARG A 42 16.94 10.48 0.55
C ARG A 42 16.24 11.40 1.56
N ARG A 43 14.96 11.68 1.36
CA ARG A 43 14.17 12.46 2.31
C ARG A 43 13.87 11.70 3.59
N VAL A 44 13.68 10.38 3.52
CA VAL A 44 13.59 9.51 4.70
C VAL A 44 14.89 9.56 5.51
N GLU A 45 16.05 9.45 4.86
CA GLU A 45 17.37 9.61 5.53
C GLU A 45 17.49 10.97 6.21
N ALA A 46 17.08 12.05 5.54
CA ALA A 46 17.12 13.40 6.10
C ALA A 46 16.14 13.60 7.26
N LEU A 47 15.00 12.90 7.29
CA LEU A 47 14.03 12.95 8.38
C LEU A 47 14.48 12.15 9.61
N THR A 48 15.16 11.03 9.40
CA THR A 48 15.51 10.09 10.46
C THR A 48 16.96 10.24 10.94
N GLY A 49 17.81 10.88 10.15
CA GLY A 49 19.27 10.89 10.36
C GLY A 49 19.94 9.53 10.14
N LYS A 50 19.24 8.55 9.59
CA LYS A 50 19.71 7.17 9.41
C LYS A 50 19.74 6.79 7.94
N LYS A 51 20.65 5.87 7.58
CA LYS A 51 20.79 5.40 6.20
C LYS A 51 19.72 4.41 5.80
N ALA A 52 19.21 4.54 4.57
CA ALA A 52 18.30 3.61 3.89
C ALA A 52 18.87 3.30 2.49
N PRO A 53 19.92 2.45 2.37
CA PRO A 53 20.51 2.13 1.08
C PRO A 53 19.47 1.67 0.07
N LEU A 54 19.54 2.23 -1.15
CA LEU A 54 18.74 1.83 -2.29
C LEU A 54 19.59 1.00 -3.26
N VAL A 55 19.15 -0.20 -3.55
CA VAL A 55 19.63 -1.01 -4.66
C VAL A 55 18.64 -0.86 -5.81
N VAL A 56 19.09 -0.35 -6.93
CA VAL A 56 18.26 -0.26 -8.14
C VAL A 56 18.30 -1.61 -8.84
N GLY A 57 17.16 -2.29 -8.91
CA GLY A 57 17.05 -3.63 -9.50
C GLY A 57 15.62 -4.14 -9.48
N ASP A 58 15.36 -5.15 -10.31
CA ASP A 58 14.04 -5.75 -10.43
C ASP A 58 13.87 -6.95 -9.48
N CYS A 59 12.77 -6.97 -8.74
CA CYS A 59 12.46 -8.06 -7.81
C CYS A 59 12.09 -9.38 -8.52
N THR A 60 11.81 -9.34 -9.82
CA THR A 60 11.60 -10.53 -10.66
C THR A 60 12.92 -11.19 -11.06
N ASP A 61 14.03 -10.45 -11.03
CA ASP A 61 15.36 -10.94 -11.34
C ASP A 61 16.00 -11.64 -10.12
N GLU A 62 16.09 -12.97 -10.18
CA GLU A 62 16.67 -13.78 -9.10
C GLU A 62 18.14 -13.43 -8.82
N ALA A 63 18.91 -13.03 -9.85
CA ALA A 63 20.30 -12.64 -9.66
C ALA A 63 20.40 -11.31 -8.88
N ALA A 64 19.56 -10.33 -9.23
CA ALA A 64 19.50 -9.05 -8.53
C ALA A 64 19.10 -9.24 -7.06
N VAL A 65 18.05 -10.03 -6.80
CA VAL A 65 17.60 -10.33 -5.43
C VAL A 65 18.70 -11.08 -4.65
N THR A 66 19.35 -12.09 -5.28
CA THR A 66 20.43 -12.85 -4.65
C THR A 66 21.59 -11.92 -4.25
N ALA A 67 22.01 -11.00 -5.13
CA ALA A 67 23.07 -10.04 -4.82
C ALA A 67 22.75 -9.14 -3.61
N VAL A 68 21.48 -8.71 -3.48
CA VAL A 68 21.01 -7.96 -2.30
C VAL A 68 21.17 -8.79 -1.02
N PHE A 69 20.76 -10.07 -1.06
CA PHE A 69 20.90 -10.96 0.08
C PHE A 69 22.35 -11.28 0.42
N GLU A 70 23.23 -11.43 -0.56
CA GLU A 70 24.66 -11.61 -0.36
C GLU A 70 25.31 -10.40 0.32
N GLN A 71 24.99 -9.21 -0.16
CA GLN A 71 25.59 -7.97 0.32
C GLN A 71 25.06 -7.54 1.69
N TYR A 72 23.75 -7.64 1.91
CA TYR A 72 23.09 -7.04 3.07
C TYR A 72 22.61 -8.04 4.12
N ARG A 73 22.45 -9.32 3.79
CA ARG A 73 22.01 -10.36 4.75
C ARG A 73 20.76 -9.93 5.53
N PRO A 74 19.62 -9.61 4.89
CA PRO A 74 18.44 -9.19 5.60
C PRO A 74 17.85 -10.32 6.48
N ASP A 75 17.39 -9.97 7.66
CA ASP A 75 16.73 -10.87 8.61
C ASP A 75 15.27 -11.12 8.22
N ALA A 76 14.63 -10.14 7.57
CA ALA A 76 13.22 -10.18 7.15
C ALA A 76 13.00 -9.38 5.86
N VAL A 77 11.90 -9.67 5.18
CA VAL A 77 11.45 -8.96 3.97
C VAL A 77 10.07 -8.35 4.20
N ILE A 78 9.87 -7.09 3.77
CA ILE A 78 8.53 -6.54 3.54
C ILE A 78 8.39 -6.33 2.04
N HIS A 79 7.42 -6.98 1.44
CA HIS A 79 7.27 -7.07 -0.01
C HIS A 79 6.17 -6.14 -0.51
N PHE A 80 6.57 -4.96 -1.03
CA PHE A 80 5.67 -3.98 -1.67
C PHE A 80 5.73 -4.03 -3.18
N ALA A 81 6.86 -4.50 -3.76
CA ALA A 81 7.07 -4.48 -5.21
C ALA A 81 5.92 -5.15 -5.94
N GLY A 82 5.39 -4.48 -6.95
CA GLY A 82 4.32 -4.97 -7.79
C GLY A 82 3.56 -3.85 -8.49
N LEU A 83 3.05 -4.16 -9.67
CA LEU A 83 2.14 -3.29 -10.41
C LEU A 83 0.80 -3.22 -9.67
N LYS A 84 0.23 -2.01 -9.51
CA LYS A 84 -0.94 -1.79 -8.61
C LYS A 84 -2.17 -1.15 -9.26
N ALA A 85 -2.09 -0.71 -10.51
CA ALA A 85 -3.17 0.02 -11.15
C ALA A 85 -4.24 -0.93 -11.70
N VAL A 86 -5.42 -0.96 -11.06
CA VAL A 86 -6.54 -1.86 -11.42
C VAL A 86 -6.93 -1.72 -12.89
N GLY A 87 -7.13 -0.49 -13.38
CA GLY A 87 -7.51 -0.26 -14.78
C GLY A 87 -6.44 -0.72 -15.79
N GLU A 88 -5.15 -0.49 -15.49
CA GLU A 88 -4.06 -0.97 -16.34
C GLU A 88 -3.98 -2.50 -16.34
N SER A 89 -4.25 -3.16 -15.21
CA SER A 89 -4.24 -4.62 -15.13
C SER A 89 -5.21 -5.28 -16.09
N VAL A 90 -6.37 -4.64 -16.36
CA VAL A 90 -7.35 -5.12 -17.32
C VAL A 90 -6.83 -4.98 -18.77
N ALA A 91 -6.09 -3.90 -19.05
CA ALA A 91 -5.51 -3.67 -20.38
C ALA A 91 -4.24 -4.50 -20.64
N LYS A 92 -3.46 -4.80 -19.59
CA LYS A 92 -2.17 -5.51 -19.68
C LYS A 92 -2.10 -6.68 -18.67
N PRO A 93 -3.00 -7.67 -18.75
CA PRO A 93 -3.11 -8.69 -17.70
C PRO A 93 -1.84 -9.55 -17.57
N LEU A 94 -1.18 -9.90 -18.68
CA LEU A 94 0.02 -10.74 -18.65
C LEU A 94 1.19 -10.05 -17.93
N ASP A 95 1.37 -8.74 -18.15
CA ASP A 95 2.42 -7.97 -17.47
C ASP A 95 2.21 -7.99 -15.96
N TYR A 96 0.96 -7.88 -15.53
CA TYR A 96 0.59 -7.93 -14.10
C TYR A 96 0.82 -9.30 -13.48
N TYR A 97 0.38 -10.37 -14.16
CA TYR A 97 0.62 -11.74 -13.68
C TYR A 97 2.11 -12.03 -13.61
N GLN A 98 2.85 -11.78 -14.68
CA GLN A 98 4.28 -12.05 -14.74
C GLN A 98 5.01 -11.26 -13.65
N ASN A 99 4.88 -9.94 -13.64
CA ASN A 99 5.62 -9.10 -12.69
C ASN A 99 5.31 -9.45 -11.23
N ASN A 100 4.03 -9.50 -10.85
CA ASN A 100 3.67 -9.62 -9.45
C ASN A 100 3.88 -11.04 -8.89
N LEU A 101 3.67 -12.08 -9.69
CA LEU A 101 3.88 -13.45 -9.24
C LEU A 101 5.35 -13.83 -9.26
N ASP A 102 6.10 -13.45 -10.31
CA ASP A 102 7.53 -13.74 -10.40
C ASP A 102 8.31 -13.08 -9.27
N ALA A 103 7.98 -11.82 -8.93
CA ALA A 103 8.59 -11.14 -7.78
C ALA A 103 8.38 -11.91 -6.47
N THR A 104 7.14 -12.35 -6.18
CA THR A 104 6.82 -13.14 -4.99
C THR A 104 7.55 -14.49 -5.00
N MET A 105 7.54 -15.22 -6.13
CA MET A 105 8.20 -16.51 -6.25
C MET A 105 9.71 -16.41 -6.14
N THR A 106 10.31 -15.37 -6.69
CA THR A 106 11.75 -15.09 -6.58
C THR A 106 12.18 -14.91 -5.13
N LEU A 107 11.44 -14.12 -4.35
CA LEU A 107 11.70 -13.99 -2.90
C LEU A 107 11.61 -15.34 -2.19
N CYS A 108 10.57 -16.14 -2.47
CA CYS A 108 10.40 -17.47 -1.87
C CYS A 108 11.57 -18.42 -2.17
N ARG A 109 12.20 -18.30 -3.33
CA ARG A 109 13.39 -19.11 -3.73
C ARG A 109 14.68 -18.61 -3.08
N VAL A 110 14.87 -17.29 -2.98
CA VAL A 110 16.14 -16.71 -2.52
C VAL A 110 16.23 -16.69 -1.00
N MET A 111 15.19 -16.24 -0.30
CA MET A 111 15.19 -16.08 1.16
C MET A 111 15.74 -17.30 1.94
N PRO A 112 15.36 -18.56 1.63
CA PRO A 112 15.86 -19.73 2.37
C PRO A 112 17.36 -19.98 2.23
N ARG A 113 17.93 -19.61 1.11
CA ARG A 113 19.38 -19.77 0.86
C ARG A 113 20.24 -18.96 1.84
N PHE A 114 19.63 -17.94 2.44
CA PHE A 114 20.29 -17.01 3.36
C PHE A 114 19.73 -17.07 4.79
N GLY A 115 18.89 -18.07 5.09
CA GLY A 115 18.28 -18.24 6.40
C GLY A 115 17.21 -17.21 6.77
N CYS A 116 16.74 -16.42 5.79
CA CYS A 116 15.65 -15.47 5.98
C CYS A 116 14.31 -16.20 5.87
N SER A 117 13.52 -16.24 6.96
CA SER A 117 12.25 -16.97 7.02
C SER A 117 11.03 -16.06 7.18
N VAL A 118 11.23 -14.78 7.46
CA VAL A 118 10.15 -13.84 7.78
C VAL A 118 9.81 -12.96 6.57
N LEU A 119 8.52 -12.93 6.19
CA LEU A 119 8.03 -12.06 5.13
C LEU A 119 6.68 -11.43 5.52
N VAL A 120 6.58 -10.10 5.37
CA VAL A 120 5.32 -9.36 5.41
C VAL A 120 4.94 -9.00 3.98
N PHE A 121 3.76 -9.42 3.52
CA PHE A 121 3.29 -9.26 2.15
C PHE A 121 2.21 -8.18 2.04
N SER A 122 2.41 -7.27 1.10
CA SER A 122 1.43 -6.26 0.67
C SER A 122 0.32 -6.92 -0.14
N SER A 123 -0.73 -7.40 0.52
CA SER A 123 -1.96 -7.82 -0.12
C SER A 123 -2.95 -6.66 -0.26
N SER A 124 -4.19 -6.91 -0.62
CA SER A 124 -5.18 -5.88 -0.93
C SER A 124 -6.60 -6.35 -0.61
N ALA A 125 -7.48 -5.43 -0.21
CA ALA A 125 -8.91 -5.69 -0.09
C ALA A 125 -9.57 -6.12 -1.41
N THR A 126 -8.93 -5.91 -2.57
CA THR A 126 -9.43 -6.39 -3.87
C THR A 126 -9.57 -7.92 -3.94
N VAL A 127 -8.91 -8.67 -3.05
CA VAL A 127 -9.05 -10.13 -2.96
C VAL A 127 -10.45 -10.58 -2.52
N TYR A 128 -11.23 -9.71 -1.87
CA TYR A 128 -12.60 -10.00 -1.48
C TYR A 128 -13.62 -9.89 -2.62
N GLY A 129 -13.23 -9.23 -3.74
CA GLY A 129 -14.04 -9.10 -4.94
C GLY A 129 -15.37 -8.38 -4.69
N THR A 130 -16.47 -9.02 -5.10
CA THR A 130 -17.84 -8.48 -5.00
C THR A 130 -18.56 -8.89 -3.72
N ASN A 131 -17.85 -9.29 -2.66
CA ASN A 131 -18.50 -9.63 -1.40
C ASN A 131 -19.28 -8.41 -0.87
N GLN A 132 -20.56 -8.62 -0.56
CA GLN A 132 -21.47 -7.58 -0.10
C GLN A 132 -21.68 -7.57 1.43
N GLN A 133 -21.10 -8.54 2.13
CA GLN A 133 -21.16 -8.54 3.59
C GLN A 133 -20.10 -7.56 4.14
N MET A 134 -20.56 -6.59 4.91
CA MET A 134 -19.71 -5.56 5.51
C MET A 134 -19.91 -5.53 7.03
N PRO A 135 -18.86 -5.24 7.80
CA PRO A 135 -17.46 -5.04 7.42
C PRO A 135 -16.79 -6.34 6.90
N LEU A 136 -15.79 -6.20 6.02
CA LEU A 136 -15.04 -7.34 5.46
C LEU A 136 -14.11 -7.96 6.51
N ARG A 137 -14.19 -9.28 6.67
CA ARG A 137 -13.37 -10.07 7.60
C ARG A 137 -12.42 -10.99 6.86
N GLU A 138 -11.30 -11.34 7.48
CA GLU A 138 -10.25 -12.17 6.87
C GLU A 138 -10.72 -13.58 6.53
N ASP A 139 -11.72 -14.11 7.25
CA ASP A 139 -12.34 -15.41 7.03
C ASP A 139 -13.44 -15.44 5.95
N PHE A 140 -13.75 -14.28 5.35
CA PHE A 140 -14.78 -14.21 4.29
C PHE A 140 -14.26 -14.81 2.98
N PRO A 141 -15.19 -15.36 2.16
CA PRO A 141 -14.85 -15.84 0.83
C PRO A 141 -14.12 -14.78 0.00
N THR A 142 -13.11 -15.22 -0.73
CA THR A 142 -12.35 -14.39 -1.65
C THR A 142 -12.74 -14.68 -3.08
N GLY A 143 -12.66 -13.67 -3.96
CA GLY A 143 -12.97 -13.80 -5.37
C GLY A 143 -12.72 -12.50 -6.11
N CYS A 144 -11.68 -12.45 -6.94
CA CYS A 144 -11.22 -11.22 -7.56
C CYS A 144 -12.01 -10.87 -8.82
N THR A 145 -12.12 -9.57 -9.12
CA THR A 145 -12.84 -9.05 -10.30
C THR A 145 -11.92 -8.52 -11.40
N ASN A 146 -10.62 -8.47 -11.14
CA ASN A 146 -9.63 -7.92 -12.07
C ASN A 146 -8.26 -8.61 -11.90
N PRO A 147 -7.38 -8.53 -12.91
CA PRO A 147 -6.07 -9.20 -12.88
C PRO A 147 -5.18 -8.77 -11.72
N TYR A 148 -5.17 -7.48 -11.32
CA TYR A 148 -4.43 -7.04 -10.14
C TYR A 148 -4.88 -7.77 -8.87
N GLY A 149 -6.17 -7.82 -8.62
CA GLY A 149 -6.73 -8.58 -7.48
C GLY A 149 -6.32 -10.05 -7.51
N TRP A 150 -6.41 -10.70 -8.69
CA TRP A 150 -5.96 -12.07 -8.87
C TRP A 150 -4.48 -12.26 -8.57
N THR A 151 -3.60 -11.33 -8.98
CA THR A 151 -2.16 -11.45 -8.63
C THR A 151 -1.94 -11.41 -7.12
N LYS A 152 -2.68 -10.58 -6.38
CA LYS A 152 -2.58 -10.53 -4.92
C LYS A 152 -3.09 -11.82 -4.28
N TRP A 153 -4.25 -12.30 -4.70
CA TRP A 153 -4.82 -13.55 -4.20
C TRP A 153 -3.95 -14.77 -4.50
N ILE A 154 -3.42 -14.88 -5.73
CA ILE A 154 -2.52 -15.99 -6.11
C ILE A 154 -1.22 -15.92 -5.29
N SER A 155 -0.67 -14.73 -5.06
CA SER A 155 0.49 -14.56 -4.18
C SER A 155 0.19 -14.98 -2.74
N GLU A 156 -0.99 -14.66 -2.18
CA GLU A 156 -1.42 -15.18 -0.87
C GLU A 156 -1.43 -16.72 -0.87
N ARG A 157 -1.95 -17.34 -1.95
CA ARG A 157 -1.97 -18.78 -2.08
C ARG A 157 -0.58 -19.39 -2.18
N ILE A 158 0.30 -18.82 -3.01
CA ILE A 158 1.71 -19.26 -3.13
C ILE A 158 2.40 -19.21 -1.77
N LEU A 159 2.29 -18.11 -1.05
CA LEU A 159 2.90 -17.94 0.27
C LEU A 159 2.34 -18.95 1.28
N THR A 160 1.04 -19.23 1.24
CA THR A 160 0.39 -20.23 2.10
C THR A 160 0.94 -21.64 1.83
N ASP A 161 1.06 -22.03 0.56
CA ASP A 161 1.56 -23.35 0.18
C ASP A 161 3.06 -23.50 0.51
N VAL A 162 3.86 -22.43 0.32
CA VAL A 162 5.29 -22.41 0.70
C VAL A 162 5.45 -22.56 2.21
N ALA A 163 4.64 -21.87 3.02
CA ALA A 163 4.71 -21.99 4.47
C ALA A 163 4.20 -23.35 4.98
N ALA A 164 3.23 -23.96 4.29
CA ALA A 164 2.79 -25.32 4.60
C ALA A 164 3.87 -26.38 4.31
N ALA A 165 4.68 -26.15 3.29
CA ALA A 165 5.80 -27.05 2.93
C ALA A 165 7.04 -26.87 3.82
N ASP A 166 7.22 -25.71 4.46
CA ASP A 166 8.36 -25.37 5.31
C ASP A 166 7.89 -24.64 6.58
N SER A 167 7.77 -25.39 7.69
CA SER A 167 7.28 -24.89 8.96
C SER A 167 8.18 -23.84 9.63
N THR A 168 9.36 -23.56 9.10
CA THR A 168 10.24 -22.48 9.58
C THR A 168 9.81 -21.11 9.07
N ARG A 169 8.93 -21.05 8.05
CA ARG A 169 8.44 -19.82 7.46
C ARG A 169 7.45 -19.10 8.36
N SER A 170 7.58 -17.79 8.39
CA SER A 170 6.64 -16.92 9.06
C SER A 170 6.20 -15.81 8.09
N PHE A 171 4.99 -15.91 7.59
CA PHE A 171 4.46 -14.98 6.60
C PHE A 171 3.23 -14.26 7.16
N VAL A 172 3.22 -12.94 7.06
CA VAL A 172 2.07 -12.11 7.41
C VAL A 172 1.57 -11.40 6.15
N LEU A 173 0.30 -11.64 5.83
CA LEU A 173 -0.36 -11.10 4.64
C LEU A 173 -1.26 -9.96 5.09
N LEU A 174 -0.99 -8.74 4.61
CA LEU A 174 -1.71 -7.54 5.00
C LEU A 174 -2.64 -7.10 3.87
N ARG A 175 -3.95 -7.23 4.07
CA ARG A 175 -4.98 -6.78 3.11
C ARG A 175 -5.30 -5.32 3.39
N TYR A 176 -4.71 -4.43 2.58
CA TYR A 176 -4.94 -2.99 2.71
C TYR A 176 -6.27 -2.57 2.12
N PHE A 177 -6.86 -1.56 2.73
CA PHE A 177 -7.93 -0.78 2.14
C PHE A 177 -7.31 0.42 1.38
N ASN A 178 -7.83 1.62 1.46
CA ASN A 178 -7.39 2.73 0.61
C ASN A 178 -6.39 3.65 1.32
N PRO A 179 -5.07 3.49 1.16
CA PRO A 179 -4.10 4.38 1.79
C PRO A 179 -4.15 5.77 1.16
N ILE A 180 -4.21 6.80 2.02
CA ILE A 180 -4.17 8.22 1.65
C ILE A 180 -3.32 9.01 2.67
N GLY A 181 -3.11 10.28 2.42
CA GLY A 181 -2.30 11.14 3.27
C GLY A 181 -0.81 11.14 2.89
N ALA A 182 -0.01 11.69 3.76
CA ALA A 182 1.43 11.81 3.62
C ALA A 182 2.07 11.93 5.01
N HIS A 183 3.39 11.95 5.10
CA HIS A 183 4.06 12.29 6.36
C HIS A 183 3.79 13.75 6.73
N GLU A 184 3.52 14.03 8.01
CA GLU A 184 3.14 15.36 8.53
C GLU A 184 4.12 16.48 8.15
N SER A 185 5.39 16.16 7.94
CA SER A 185 6.40 17.12 7.49
C SER A 185 6.17 17.66 6.08
N GLY A 186 5.33 17.03 5.28
CA GLY A 186 5.16 17.33 3.85
C GLY A 186 6.39 17.00 2.99
N ARG A 187 7.36 16.22 3.49
CA ARG A 187 8.59 15.89 2.76
C ARG A 187 8.52 14.59 1.97
N ILE A 188 7.69 13.64 2.38
CA ILE A 188 7.40 12.40 1.67
C ILE A 188 5.89 12.21 1.53
N GLY A 189 5.45 11.69 0.38
CA GLY A 189 4.03 11.50 0.04
C GLY A 189 3.85 10.68 -1.22
N GLU A 190 2.61 10.61 -1.73
CA GLU A 190 2.30 9.92 -2.98
C GLU A 190 2.60 10.83 -4.18
N ASP A 191 3.44 10.34 -5.10
CA ASP A 191 3.84 11.05 -6.33
C ASP A 191 3.59 10.14 -7.55
N PRO A 192 2.33 10.01 -7.99
CA PRO A 192 1.99 9.15 -9.11
C PRO A 192 2.44 9.76 -10.44
N ALA A 193 3.01 8.94 -11.31
CA ALA A 193 3.31 9.34 -12.67
C ALA A 193 2.01 9.59 -13.47
N GLY A 194 1.89 10.77 -14.11
CA GLY A 194 0.75 11.16 -14.93
C GLY A 194 -0.54 11.44 -14.15
N ILE A 195 -1.70 11.16 -14.75
CA ILE A 195 -3.02 11.40 -14.13
C ILE A 195 -3.26 10.33 -13.06
N PRO A 196 -3.51 10.73 -11.80
CA PRO A 196 -3.72 9.77 -10.71
C PRO A 196 -4.97 8.92 -10.90
N ASN A 197 -4.85 7.62 -10.59
CA ASN A 197 -5.99 6.71 -10.51
C ASN A 197 -6.67 6.73 -9.13
N ASN A 198 -5.93 7.14 -8.08
CA ASN A 198 -6.43 7.21 -6.71
C ASN A 198 -7.07 8.58 -6.43
N LEU A 199 -8.10 8.59 -5.58
CA LEU A 199 -8.92 9.76 -5.30
C LEU A 199 -8.11 10.92 -4.69
N MET A 200 -7.34 10.68 -3.62
CA MET A 200 -6.66 11.76 -2.89
C MET A 200 -5.60 12.49 -3.74
N PRO A 201 -4.68 11.83 -4.46
CA PRO A 201 -3.75 12.54 -5.32
C PRO A 201 -4.45 13.24 -6.49
N TYR A 202 -5.60 12.73 -6.98
CA TYR A 202 -6.41 13.44 -7.98
C TYR A 202 -6.96 14.74 -7.39
N ILE A 203 -7.57 14.71 -6.19
CA ILE A 203 -8.05 15.90 -5.47
C ILE A 203 -6.91 16.92 -5.29
N CYS A 204 -5.72 16.46 -4.87
CA CYS A 204 -4.55 17.33 -4.70
C CYS A 204 -4.10 17.98 -6.02
N GLN A 205 -4.17 17.27 -7.15
CA GLN A 205 -3.85 17.86 -8.46
C GLN A 205 -4.91 18.86 -8.93
N VAL A 206 -6.19 18.65 -8.62
CA VAL A 206 -7.25 19.65 -8.87
C VAL A 206 -7.03 20.86 -7.98
N ALA A 207 -6.79 20.69 -6.70
CA ALA A 207 -6.52 21.76 -5.74
C ALA A 207 -5.31 22.62 -6.11
N SER A 208 -4.29 22.01 -6.73
CA SER A 208 -3.08 22.71 -7.21
C SER A 208 -3.24 23.35 -8.60
N GLY A 209 -4.40 23.20 -9.26
CA GLY A 209 -4.67 23.72 -10.60
C GLY A 209 -3.99 22.93 -11.74
N LYS A 210 -3.45 21.75 -11.47
CA LYS A 210 -2.90 20.85 -12.52
C LYS A 210 -4.01 20.19 -13.35
N LEU A 211 -5.16 19.94 -12.72
CA LEU A 211 -6.36 19.39 -13.33
C LEU A 211 -7.53 20.34 -13.09
N ASP A 212 -8.43 20.47 -14.06
CA ASP A 212 -9.52 21.43 -14.00
C ASP A 212 -10.61 21.03 -12.99
N HIS A 213 -10.94 19.74 -12.92
CA HIS A 213 -11.98 19.23 -12.04
C HIS A 213 -11.77 17.75 -11.72
N LEU A 214 -12.38 17.30 -10.61
CA LEU A 214 -12.44 15.91 -10.20
C LEU A 214 -13.59 15.18 -10.91
N ARG A 215 -13.36 13.97 -11.42
CA ARG A 215 -14.42 13.09 -11.91
C ARG A 215 -14.91 12.17 -10.82
N VAL A 216 -16.18 12.29 -10.43
CA VAL A 216 -16.87 11.44 -9.48
C VAL A 216 -17.65 10.37 -10.24
N PHE A 217 -17.25 9.11 -10.11
CA PHE A 217 -17.78 7.99 -10.89
C PHE A 217 -19.02 7.38 -10.25
N GLY A 218 -20.21 7.76 -10.77
CA GLY A 218 -21.52 7.34 -10.29
C GLY A 218 -22.02 8.15 -9.09
N ASN A 219 -23.33 8.41 -9.09
CA ASN A 219 -24.07 9.04 -8.01
C ASN A 219 -25.40 8.30 -7.71
N ASP A 220 -25.47 7.06 -8.13
CA ASP A 220 -26.66 6.22 -8.07
C ASP A 220 -26.40 4.89 -7.32
N TYR A 221 -25.29 4.81 -6.54
CA TYR A 221 -25.04 3.68 -5.63
C TYR A 221 -26.03 3.69 -4.46
N PRO A 222 -26.38 2.52 -3.89
CA PRO A 222 -27.22 2.43 -2.69
C PRO A 222 -26.43 2.83 -1.43
N THR A 223 -25.90 4.04 -1.41
CA THR A 223 -25.12 4.67 -0.35
C THR A 223 -25.77 5.98 0.07
N ARG A 224 -25.32 6.61 1.14
CA ARG A 224 -25.95 7.81 1.72
C ARG A 224 -26.07 8.98 0.73
N ASP A 225 -25.05 9.22 -0.09
CA ASP A 225 -24.99 10.32 -1.06
C ASP A 225 -24.96 9.85 -2.53
N GLY A 226 -25.13 8.56 -2.74
CA GLY A 226 -25.11 7.93 -4.05
C GLY A 226 -23.71 7.66 -4.61
N THR A 227 -22.64 8.10 -3.96
CA THR A 227 -21.27 7.82 -4.40
C THR A 227 -20.68 6.60 -3.68
N GLY A 228 -19.63 5.99 -4.24
CA GLY A 228 -19.03 4.79 -3.66
C GLY A 228 -18.35 5.05 -2.32
N GLU A 229 -18.52 4.16 -1.35
CA GLU A 229 -17.92 4.25 -0.01
C GLU A 229 -16.72 3.33 0.14
N ARG A 230 -15.62 3.85 0.69
CA ARG A 230 -14.38 3.11 0.92
C ARG A 230 -13.82 3.39 2.32
N ASP A 231 -13.06 2.44 2.84
CA ASP A 231 -12.26 2.62 4.05
C ASP A 231 -10.92 3.27 3.66
N TYR A 232 -10.74 4.51 4.08
CA TYR A 232 -9.50 5.25 3.86
C TYR A 232 -8.65 5.19 5.11
N ILE A 233 -7.38 4.81 4.93
CA ILE A 233 -6.41 4.69 6.01
C ILE A 233 -5.23 5.64 5.77
N HIS A 234 -4.77 6.31 6.82
CA HIS A 234 -3.59 7.14 6.73
C HIS A 234 -2.34 6.29 6.44
N VAL A 235 -1.51 6.71 5.48
CA VAL A 235 -0.30 5.95 5.08
C VAL A 235 0.65 5.71 6.24
N MET A 236 0.74 6.62 7.22
CA MET A 236 1.56 6.42 8.42
C MET A 236 0.97 5.35 9.34
N ASP A 237 -0.36 5.26 9.48
CA ASP A 237 -0.99 4.17 10.24
C ASP A 237 -0.74 2.84 9.54
N LEU A 238 -0.83 2.81 8.22
CA LEU A 238 -0.50 1.63 7.42
C LEU A 238 0.97 1.22 7.61
N ALA A 239 1.91 2.18 7.59
CA ALA A 239 3.33 1.93 7.82
C ALA A 239 3.60 1.39 9.24
N GLU A 240 2.92 1.93 10.27
CA GLU A 240 2.96 1.40 11.63
C GLU A 240 2.38 -0.01 11.71
N GLY A 241 1.36 -0.32 10.90
CA GLY A 241 0.79 -1.67 10.76
C GLY A 241 1.81 -2.70 10.23
N HIS A 242 2.68 -2.29 9.30
CA HIS A 242 3.77 -3.15 8.81
C HIS A 242 4.81 -3.43 9.89
N LEU A 243 5.15 -2.42 10.70
CA LEU A 243 6.06 -2.61 11.83
C LEU A 243 5.47 -3.56 12.87
N ALA A 244 4.18 -3.44 13.18
CA ALA A 244 3.47 -4.35 14.08
C ALA A 244 3.42 -5.78 13.52
N ALA A 245 3.12 -5.94 12.23
CA ALA A 245 3.11 -7.22 11.54
C ALA A 245 4.49 -7.89 11.51
N LEU A 246 5.55 -7.12 11.27
CA LEU A 246 6.93 -7.61 11.33
C LEU A 246 7.25 -8.12 12.74
N SER A 247 6.94 -7.35 13.77
CA SER A 247 7.16 -7.72 15.18
C SER A 247 6.41 -8.99 15.55
N TYR A 248 5.18 -9.14 15.05
CA TYR A 248 4.38 -10.34 15.24
C TYR A 248 5.00 -11.56 14.56
N ALA A 249 5.45 -11.43 13.31
CA ALA A 249 6.01 -12.50 12.51
C ALA A 249 7.30 -13.12 13.10
N LEU A 250 8.12 -12.33 13.80
CA LEU A 250 9.40 -12.77 14.36
C LEU A 250 9.32 -13.92 15.35
N ASN A 251 8.19 -14.09 16.01
CA ASN A 251 8.00 -15.11 17.07
C ASN A 251 6.94 -16.16 16.67
N ARG A 252 6.67 -16.29 15.39
CA ARG A 252 5.62 -17.17 14.86
C ARG A 252 6.13 -17.98 13.68
N SER A 253 5.33 -18.94 13.27
CA SER A 253 5.50 -19.68 12.01
C SER A 253 4.15 -19.88 11.34
N GLY A 254 4.16 -20.23 10.06
CA GLY A 254 2.96 -20.37 9.25
C GLY A 254 2.54 -19.05 8.61
N VAL A 255 1.25 -18.93 8.30
CA VAL A 255 0.68 -17.78 7.63
C VAL A 255 -0.42 -17.14 8.47
N GLU A 256 -0.36 -15.83 8.62
CA GLU A 256 -1.42 -15.05 9.25
C GLU A 256 -1.86 -13.93 8.31
N ILE A 257 -3.18 -13.66 8.30
CA ILE A 257 -3.79 -12.64 7.43
C ILE A 257 -4.43 -11.58 8.32
N PHE A 258 -4.22 -10.31 7.98
CA PHE A 258 -4.82 -9.18 8.69
C PHE A 258 -5.35 -8.13 7.73
N ASN A 259 -6.53 -7.62 8.00
CA ASN A 259 -7.04 -6.40 7.39
C ASN A 259 -6.42 -5.18 8.04
N LEU A 260 -5.91 -4.25 7.23
CA LEU A 260 -5.46 -2.94 7.70
C LEU A 260 -6.36 -1.84 7.11
N GLY A 261 -7.28 -1.39 7.93
CA GLY A 261 -8.25 -0.33 7.66
C GLY A 261 -8.66 0.38 8.94
N THR A 262 -9.52 1.36 8.83
CA THR A 262 -10.07 2.12 9.98
C THR A 262 -11.37 1.51 10.50
N GLY A 263 -12.06 0.71 9.68
CA GLY A 263 -13.40 0.21 9.94
C GLY A 263 -14.50 1.25 9.72
N THR A 264 -14.16 2.40 9.15
CA THR A 264 -15.10 3.49 8.86
C THR A 264 -15.14 3.78 7.37
N PRO A 265 -16.31 3.56 6.71
CA PRO A 265 -16.45 3.91 5.31
C PRO A 265 -16.71 5.41 5.13
N TYR A 266 -16.06 6.01 4.14
CA TYR A 266 -16.31 7.36 3.67
C TYR A 266 -16.66 7.33 2.17
N SER A 267 -17.65 8.13 1.79
CA SER A 267 -18.02 8.31 0.39
C SER A 267 -17.00 9.18 -0.36
N VAL A 268 -17.07 9.18 -1.69
CA VAL A 268 -16.23 10.09 -2.49
C VAL A 268 -16.51 11.55 -2.12
N LEU A 269 -17.77 11.92 -1.92
CA LEU A 269 -18.13 13.30 -1.54
C LEU A 269 -17.75 13.62 -0.10
N ASP A 270 -17.77 12.65 0.83
CA ASP A 270 -17.22 12.86 2.18
C ASP A 270 -15.73 13.26 2.13
N ILE A 271 -14.94 12.59 1.28
CA ILE A 271 -13.51 12.93 1.10
C ILE A 271 -13.35 14.32 0.51
N VAL A 272 -14.14 14.69 -0.50
CA VAL A 272 -14.12 16.04 -1.09
C VAL A 272 -14.40 17.10 -0.03
N HIS A 273 -15.52 16.98 0.68
CA HIS A 273 -15.93 17.94 1.71
C HIS A 273 -14.93 18.01 2.89
N ALA A 274 -14.40 16.86 3.31
CA ALA A 274 -13.36 16.84 4.35
C ALA A 274 -12.08 17.54 3.90
N PHE A 275 -11.67 17.34 2.64
CA PHE A 275 -10.50 18.00 2.07
C PHE A 275 -10.71 19.53 1.97
N GLU A 276 -11.87 19.97 1.46
CA GLU A 276 -12.25 21.38 1.38
C GLU A 276 -12.22 22.05 2.76
N THR A 277 -12.89 21.43 3.73
CA THR A 277 -12.97 21.93 5.11
C THR A 277 -11.60 21.97 5.79
N ALA A 278 -10.80 20.91 5.64
CA ALA A 278 -9.51 20.80 6.30
C ALA A 278 -8.47 21.80 5.77
N ASN A 279 -8.62 22.27 4.54
CA ASN A 279 -7.62 23.07 3.83
C ASN A 279 -8.10 24.46 3.37
N ASP A 280 -9.36 24.80 3.66
CA ASP A 280 -10.01 26.06 3.22
C ASP A 280 -9.92 26.26 1.70
N LEU A 281 -10.36 25.24 0.96
CA LEU A 281 -10.33 25.18 -0.50
C LEU A 281 -11.68 24.75 -1.06
N THR A 282 -11.88 24.95 -2.35
CA THR A 282 -13.02 24.41 -3.10
C THR A 282 -12.51 23.49 -4.21
N ILE A 283 -13.09 22.30 -4.33
CA ILE A 283 -12.72 21.30 -5.32
C ILE A 283 -13.84 21.17 -6.35
N PRO A 284 -13.66 21.73 -7.55
CA PRO A 284 -14.63 21.53 -8.62
C PRO A 284 -14.68 20.05 -9.02
N TYR A 285 -15.91 19.52 -9.16
CA TYR A 285 -16.11 18.14 -9.61
C TYR A 285 -17.28 18.01 -10.58
N GLU A 286 -17.25 16.95 -11.38
CA GLU A 286 -18.36 16.54 -12.23
C GLU A 286 -18.73 15.07 -11.94
N ILE A 287 -20.04 14.77 -12.03
CA ILE A 287 -20.52 13.38 -11.93
C ILE A 287 -20.38 12.73 -13.31
N THR A 288 -19.76 11.57 -13.34
CA THR A 288 -19.59 10.75 -14.54
C THR A 288 -20.21 9.35 -14.35
N PRO A 289 -20.45 8.59 -15.41
CA PRO A 289 -20.96 7.21 -15.28
C PRO A 289 -20.06 6.34 -14.40
N ARG A 290 -20.64 5.31 -13.74
CA ARG A 290 -19.88 4.34 -12.93
C ARG A 290 -18.75 3.69 -13.73
N ARG A 291 -17.63 3.44 -13.08
CA ARG A 291 -16.57 2.61 -13.65
C ARG A 291 -17.00 1.13 -13.60
N PRO A 292 -16.72 0.34 -14.65
CA PRO A 292 -16.95 -1.09 -14.61
C PRO A 292 -16.21 -1.77 -13.45
N GLY A 293 -16.94 -2.60 -12.69
CA GLY A 293 -16.35 -3.36 -11.58
C GLY A 293 -16.29 -2.62 -10.23
N ASP A 294 -16.69 -1.34 -10.15
CA ASP A 294 -16.78 -0.64 -8.87
C ASP A 294 -17.96 -1.19 -8.04
N ILE A 295 -17.70 -1.40 -6.75
CA ILE A 295 -18.71 -1.83 -5.75
C ILE A 295 -19.18 -0.64 -4.92
N ALA A 296 -20.41 -0.72 -4.38
CA ALA A 296 -21.00 0.39 -3.63
C ALA A 296 -20.22 0.70 -2.34
N VAL A 297 -19.93 -0.32 -1.52
CA VAL A 297 -19.34 -0.17 -0.19
C VAL A 297 -18.20 -1.17 -0.01
N CYS A 298 -17.08 -0.72 0.59
CA CYS A 298 -15.96 -1.60 0.94
C CYS A 298 -15.20 -1.05 2.14
N TYR A 299 -15.30 -1.71 3.32
CA TYR A 299 -14.56 -1.33 4.53
C TYR A 299 -14.21 -2.54 5.40
N ALA A 300 -13.18 -2.38 6.24
CA ALA A 300 -12.58 -3.44 7.03
C ALA A 300 -13.33 -3.73 8.34
N ASP A 301 -13.30 -4.99 8.75
CA ASP A 301 -13.19 -5.33 10.16
C ASP A 301 -11.69 -5.47 10.49
N ALA A 302 -11.14 -4.55 11.27
CA ALA A 302 -9.73 -4.55 11.68
C ALA A 302 -9.54 -5.08 13.11
N SER A 303 -10.55 -5.74 13.69
CA SER A 303 -10.51 -6.25 15.07
C SER A 303 -9.38 -7.27 15.26
N ARG A 304 -9.12 -8.12 14.27
CA ARG A 304 -8.02 -9.10 14.32
C ARG A 304 -6.64 -8.42 14.41
N ALA A 305 -6.41 -7.35 13.66
CA ALA A 305 -5.16 -6.59 13.75
C ALA A 305 -5.03 -5.89 15.12
N ARG A 306 -6.12 -5.33 15.65
CA ARG A 306 -6.12 -4.74 17.00
C ARG A 306 -5.78 -5.77 18.07
N ASP A 307 -6.41 -6.94 18.03
CA ASP A 307 -6.32 -7.94 19.10
C ASP A 307 -4.99 -8.74 19.05
N MET A 308 -4.45 -9.00 17.84
CA MET A 308 -3.26 -9.84 17.67
C MET A 308 -1.98 -9.06 17.37
N LEU A 309 -2.07 -7.96 16.60
CA LEU A 309 -0.92 -7.09 16.32
C LEU A 309 -0.79 -5.95 17.33
N HIS A 310 -1.80 -5.73 18.18
CA HIS A 310 -1.91 -4.56 19.07
C HIS A 310 -1.82 -3.25 18.29
N TRP A 311 -2.39 -3.25 17.08
CA TRP A 311 -2.38 -2.14 16.15
C TRP A 311 -3.79 -1.66 15.83
N GLN A 312 -3.95 -0.35 15.76
CA GLN A 312 -5.17 0.33 15.33
C GLN A 312 -4.80 1.62 14.61
N ALA A 313 -5.55 1.96 13.55
CA ALA A 313 -5.46 3.26 12.90
C ALA A 313 -5.85 4.39 13.89
N LYS A 314 -5.10 5.49 13.89
CA LYS A 314 -5.23 6.58 14.86
C LYS A 314 -5.54 7.92 14.23
N ARG A 315 -5.14 8.11 12.96
CA ARG A 315 -5.25 9.38 12.25
C ARG A 315 -6.62 9.48 11.59
N ASP A 316 -7.31 10.58 11.85
CA ASP A 316 -8.65 10.82 11.31
C ASP A 316 -8.61 11.35 9.86
N LEU A 317 -9.79 11.44 9.24
CA LEU A 317 -9.93 11.93 7.86
C LEU A 317 -9.42 13.36 7.68
N THR A 318 -9.60 14.22 8.68
CA THR A 318 -9.11 15.59 8.64
C THR A 318 -7.59 15.64 8.53
N GLN A 319 -6.90 14.81 9.32
CA GLN A 319 -5.44 14.71 9.27
C GLN A 319 -4.98 14.13 7.93
N MET A 320 -5.65 13.08 7.43
CA MET A 320 -5.36 12.50 6.11
C MET A 320 -5.39 13.56 5.00
N CYS A 321 -6.42 14.42 5.00
CA CYS A 321 -6.59 15.49 4.02
C CYS A 321 -5.52 16.60 4.18
N ARG A 322 -5.23 17.02 5.42
CA ARG A 322 -4.20 18.04 5.69
C ARG A 322 -2.82 17.58 5.25
N ASP A 323 -2.43 16.36 5.61
CA ASP A 323 -1.10 15.85 5.33
C ASP A 323 -0.90 15.62 3.82
N ALA A 324 -1.92 15.12 3.12
CA ALA A 324 -1.90 15.00 1.66
C ALA A 324 -1.71 16.36 0.97
N TRP A 325 -2.46 17.38 1.40
CA TRP A 325 -2.32 18.71 0.84
C TRP A 325 -1.01 19.40 1.23
N ASN A 326 -0.54 19.18 2.46
CA ASN A 326 0.75 19.70 2.90
C ASN A 326 1.90 19.17 2.02
N TRP A 327 1.88 17.87 1.68
CA TRP A 327 2.80 17.28 0.71
C TRP A 327 2.70 17.97 -0.66
N GLN A 328 1.52 18.06 -1.23
CA GLN A 328 1.32 18.62 -2.57
C GLN A 328 1.73 20.09 -2.67
N LYS A 329 1.43 20.90 -1.64
CA LYS A 329 1.83 22.32 -1.60
C LYS A 329 3.34 22.51 -1.59
N GLN A 330 4.06 21.71 -0.80
CA GLN A 330 5.51 21.79 -0.70
C GLN A 330 6.22 21.18 -1.89
N ASN A 331 5.55 20.30 -2.63
CA ASN A 331 6.11 19.56 -3.75
C ASN A 331 5.20 19.64 -4.98
N PRO A 332 5.05 20.82 -5.60
CA PRO A 332 4.16 21.00 -6.73
C PRO A 332 4.55 20.16 -7.96
N ARG A 333 5.81 19.74 -8.05
CA ARG A 333 6.33 18.83 -9.09
C ARG A 333 6.70 17.44 -8.54
N GLY A 334 6.13 17.06 -7.41
CA GLY A 334 6.47 15.80 -6.75
C GLY A 334 7.92 15.77 -6.26
N TYR A 335 8.60 14.66 -6.50
CA TYR A 335 9.99 14.48 -6.11
C TYR A 335 11.01 15.11 -7.07
N GLU A 336 10.55 15.66 -8.21
CA GLU A 336 11.44 16.24 -9.23
C GLU A 336 11.82 17.70 -8.94
N GLY A 337 11.26 18.33 -7.89
CA GLY A 337 11.41 19.76 -7.75
C GLY A 337 11.89 20.32 -6.48
#